data_d250a916115580f97595f302f5e14bc4
#
_entry.id   d250a916115580f97595f302f5e14bc4
#
_cell.length_a   1.000
_cell.length_b   1.000
_cell.length_c   1.000
_cell.angle_alpha   90.00
_cell.angle_beta   90.00
_cell.angle_gamma   90.00
#
_symmetry.space_group_name_H-M   'P 1'
#
loop_
_entity.id
_entity.type
_entity.pdbx_description
1 polymer ?
#
loop_
_entity_poly.entity_id
_entity_poly.type
_entity_poly.pdbx_seq_one_letter_code
_entity_poly.pdbx_strand_id
1 'polypeptide(L)'
;MTLIDLDDIIRTRAGKKARYIPGFLINGLKRLIHQDFINEYLRQGYVGVDFCEHTLAYLDVKVKVDGLENISDLSRKYTFVSNHPLGAIDGVTLGMVLGRHYDGKIKYLVNDLLMNLKGLAPLCIPINKLGKQARNFPQMVENAFRSDDQVIMFPAGICSRRMKDGSIRDLAWSKTFIVKSVAARRDVVPIHFIGQNSDRFYSIAEWCKRLHLKFNLAMLFLPDEMYRSRHGEYRVVIGKPIPWSTFDKSKSPQQWAQEVKEKVYKL
;
A
#
# COMPACT_ATOMS: atom_id res chain seq x y z
N MET A 1 -2.28 -3.84 -22.10
CA MET A 1 -2.02 -4.21 -20.68
C MET A 1 -2.77 -5.50 -20.35
N THR A 2 -2.29 -6.33 -19.42
CA THR A 2 -3.04 -7.55 -19.04
C THR A 2 -4.25 -7.15 -18.21
N LEU A 3 -5.44 -7.53 -18.70
CA LEU A 3 -6.70 -7.32 -17.98
C LEU A 3 -6.83 -8.32 -16.82
N ILE A 4 -7.64 -7.97 -15.84
CA ILE A 4 -8.01 -8.88 -14.76
C ILE A 4 -9.09 -9.82 -15.31
N ASP A 5 -8.78 -11.11 -15.36
CA ASP A 5 -9.73 -12.18 -15.66
C ASP A 5 -9.86 -13.09 -14.43
N LEU A 6 -10.96 -12.94 -13.71
CA LEU A 6 -11.19 -13.72 -12.50
C LEU A 6 -11.37 -15.21 -12.78
N ASP A 7 -11.91 -15.58 -13.96
CA ASP A 7 -12.03 -17.00 -14.34
C ASP A 7 -10.65 -17.63 -14.51
N ASP A 8 -9.74 -16.93 -15.17
CA ASP A 8 -8.36 -17.40 -15.37
C ASP A 8 -7.60 -17.47 -14.05
N ILE A 9 -7.73 -16.47 -13.20
CA ILE A 9 -7.13 -16.46 -11.85
C ILE A 9 -7.63 -17.65 -11.03
N ILE A 10 -8.93 -17.93 -11.04
CA ILE A 10 -9.52 -19.05 -10.31
C ILE A 10 -9.04 -20.38 -10.89
N ARG A 11 -9.02 -20.53 -12.23
CA ARG A 11 -8.50 -21.74 -12.89
C ARG A 11 -7.06 -22.01 -12.50
N THR A 12 -6.22 -20.99 -12.54
CA THR A 12 -4.79 -21.09 -12.22
C THR A 12 -4.55 -21.45 -10.75
N ARG A 13 -5.31 -20.83 -9.83
CA ARG A 13 -5.11 -21.03 -8.38
C ARG A 13 -5.79 -22.29 -7.83
N ALA A 14 -7.00 -22.59 -8.26
CA ALA A 14 -7.78 -23.75 -7.80
C ALA A 14 -7.53 -25.01 -8.63
N GLY A 15 -6.89 -24.92 -9.81
CA GLY A 15 -6.60 -26.04 -10.70
C GLY A 15 -7.86 -26.83 -11.02
N LYS A 16 -7.80 -28.17 -10.90
CA LYS A 16 -8.93 -29.06 -11.19
C LYS A 16 -10.17 -28.79 -10.31
N LYS A 17 -10.01 -28.12 -9.15
CA LYS A 17 -11.11 -27.77 -8.26
C LYS A 17 -11.95 -26.61 -8.78
N ALA A 18 -11.42 -25.79 -9.69
CA ALA A 18 -12.13 -24.66 -10.27
C ALA A 18 -13.48 -25.05 -10.91
N ARG A 19 -13.56 -26.25 -11.50
CA ARG A 19 -14.77 -26.80 -12.15
C ARG A 19 -15.96 -27.00 -11.21
N TYR A 20 -15.71 -27.10 -9.91
CA TYR A 20 -16.76 -27.29 -8.90
C TYR A 20 -17.28 -25.97 -8.32
N ILE A 21 -16.68 -24.82 -8.71
CA ILE A 21 -17.13 -23.52 -8.25
C ILE A 21 -18.33 -23.10 -9.12
N PRO A 22 -19.53 -22.90 -8.53
CA PRO A 22 -20.70 -22.49 -9.28
C PRO A 22 -20.49 -21.14 -9.99
N GLY A 23 -20.93 -21.04 -11.24
CA GLY A 23 -20.76 -19.82 -12.04
C GLY A 23 -21.35 -18.57 -11.41
N PHE A 24 -22.47 -18.70 -10.66
CA PHE A 24 -23.07 -17.56 -9.97
C PHE A 24 -22.17 -16.97 -8.87
N LEU A 25 -21.35 -17.80 -8.21
CA LEU A 25 -20.36 -17.31 -7.23
C LEU A 25 -19.26 -16.54 -7.92
N ILE A 26 -18.76 -17.03 -9.07
CA ILE A 26 -17.74 -16.32 -9.87
C ILE A 26 -18.30 -14.99 -10.35
N ASN A 27 -19.53 -14.98 -10.87
CA ASN A 27 -20.19 -13.74 -11.31
C ASN A 27 -20.42 -12.77 -10.14
N GLY A 28 -20.77 -13.28 -8.96
CA GLY A 28 -20.86 -12.49 -7.74
C GLY A 28 -19.52 -11.84 -7.37
N LEU A 29 -18.42 -12.60 -7.45
CA LEU A 29 -17.07 -12.09 -7.19
C LEU A 29 -16.64 -11.07 -8.25
N LYS A 30 -16.93 -11.28 -9.54
CA LYS A 30 -16.63 -10.30 -10.60
C LYS A 30 -17.32 -8.95 -10.32
N ARG A 31 -18.60 -9.00 -9.91
CA ARG A 31 -19.34 -7.80 -9.51
C ARG A 31 -18.74 -7.14 -8.27
N LEU A 32 -18.37 -7.94 -7.26
CA LEU A 32 -17.77 -7.45 -6.02
C LEU A 32 -16.46 -6.72 -6.27
N ILE A 33 -15.60 -7.24 -7.15
CA ILE A 33 -14.32 -6.60 -7.47
C ILE A 33 -14.45 -5.52 -8.55
N HIS A 34 -15.66 -5.25 -9.06
CA HIS A 34 -15.90 -4.30 -10.15
C HIS A 34 -15.00 -4.56 -11.36
N GLN A 35 -14.88 -5.84 -11.78
CA GLN A 35 -13.92 -6.29 -12.80
C GLN A 35 -14.00 -5.47 -14.09
N ASP A 36 -15.19 -5.18 -14.58
CA ASP A 36 -15.37 -4.44 -15.85
C ASP A 36 -14.87 -2.99 -15.72
N PHE A 37 -15.21 -2.33 -14.62
CA PHE A 37 -14.77 -0.97 -14.31
C PHE A 37 -13.24 -0.89 -14.19
N ILE A 38 -12.61 -1.83 -13.49
CA ILE A 38 -11.15 -1.88 -13.39
C ILE A 38 -10.52 -2.15 -14.76
N ASN A 39 -11.08 -3.09 -15.54
CA ASN A 39 -10.56 -3.44 -16.83
C ASN A 39 -10.71 -2.30 -17.87
N GLU A 40 -11.75 -1.50 -17.78
CA GLU A 40 -11.91 -0.29 -18.57
C GLU A 40 -10.75 0.68 -18.33
N TYR A 41 -10.41 0.92 -17.07
CA TYR A 41 -9.24 1.71 -16.72
C TYR A 41 -7.93 1.07 -17.21
N LEU A 42 -7.74 -0.22 -17.00
CA LEU A 42 -6.50 -0.92 -17.41
C LEU A 42 -6.27 -0.91 -18.92
N ARG A 43 -7.32 -0.82 -19.75
CA ARG A 43 -7.19 -0.69 -21.22
C ARG A 43 -6.50 0.59 -21.63
N GLN A 44 -6.53 1.63 -20.82
CA GLN A 44 -5.86 2.91 -21.12
C GLN A 44 -4.34 2.80 -21.13
N GLY A 45 -3.77 1.77 -20.47
CA GLY A 45 -2.36 1.39 -20.60
C GLY A 45 -1.36 2.24 -19.82
N TYR A 46 -1.79 3.09 -18.89
CA TYR A 46 -0.89 3.90 -18.06
C TYR A 46 0.04 3.05 -17.20
N VAL A 47 1.25 3.56 -16.95
CA VAL A 47 2.27 2.86 -16.14
C VAL A 47 2.99 3.83 -15.19
N GLY A 48 3.52 3.30 -14.09
CA GLY A 48 4.32 4.08 -13.13
C GLY A 48 3.51 5.18 -12.47
N VAL A 49 4.05 6.39 -12.44
CA VAL A 49 3.41 7.56 -11.82
C VAL A 49 2.15 7.96 -12.55
N ASP A 50 2.15 7.86 -13.89
CA ASP A 50 0.96 8.15 -14.71
C ASP A 50 -0.20 7.19 -14.37
N PHE A 51 0.10 5.91 -14.11
CA PHE A 51 -0.90 4.99 -13.61
C PHE A 51 -1.54 5.48 -12.31
N CYS A 52 -0.74 5.99 -11.38
CA CYS A 52 -1.26 6.50 -10.11
C CYS A 52 -2.13 7.75 -10.32
N GLU A 53 -1.66 8.71 -11.08
CA GLU A 53 -2.37 9.96 -11.32
C GLU A 53 -3.69 9.74 -12.06
N HIS A 54 -3.65 8.99 -13.15
CA HIS A 54 -4.85 8.70 -13.92
C HIS A 54 -5.83 7.77 -13.18
N THR A 55 -5.37 6.92 -12.24
CA THR A 55 -6.27 6.19 -11.34
C THR A 55 -7.09 7.16 -10.48
N LEU A 56 -6.46 8.16 -9.87
CA LEU A 56 -7.18 9.15 -9.06
C LEU A 56 -8.13 9.98 -9.91
N ALA A 57 -7.72 10.38 -11.10
CA ALA A 57 -8.58 11.10 -12.06
C ALA A 57 -9.78 10.24 -12.51
N TYR A 58 -9.57 8.95 -12.81
CA TYR A 58 -10.64 8.02 -13.21
C TYR A 58 -11.65 7.77 -12.09
N LEU A 59 -11.20 7.82 -10.84
CA LEU A 59 -12.05 7.71 -9.65
C LEU A 59 -12.64 9.06 -9.22
N ASP A 60 -12.29 10.17 -9.87
CA ASP A 60 -12.63 11.55 -9.47
C ASP A 60 -12.30 11.80 -7.98
N VAL A 61 -11.10 11.38 -7.58
CA VAL A 61 -10.59 11.55 -6.20
C VAL A 61 -9.79 12.82 -6.09
N LYS A 62 -10.15 13.67 -5.13
CA LYS A 62 -9.41 14.89 -4.80
C LYS A 62 -8.48 14.65 -3.62
N VAL A 63 -7.27 15.18 -3.73
CA VAL A 63 -6.26 15.04 -2.68
C VAL A 63 -5.73 16.40 -2.28
N LYS A 64 -5.82 16.71 -0.99
CA LYS A 64 -5.12 17.84 -0.39
C LYS A 64 -3.80 17.36 0.21
N VAL A 65 -2.69 18.03 -0.12
CA VAL A 65 -1.36 17.69 0.40
C VAL A 65 -0.84 18.86 1.22
N ASP A 66 -0.47 18.58 2.46
CA ASP A 66 0.17 19.53 3.36
C ASP A 66 1.58 19.04 3.72
N GLY A 67 2.52 19.95 3.91
CA GLY A 67 3.88 19.63 4.36
C GLY A 67 4.84 19.20 3.24
N LEU A 68 4.51 19.44 1.96
CA LEU A 68 5.42 19.13 0.84
C LEU A 68 6.74 19.91 0.95
N GLU A 69 6.72 21.11 1.55
CA GLU A 69 7.87 21.93 1.83
C GLU A 69 8.88 21.25 2.77
N ASN A 70 8.46 20.30 3.59
CA ASN A 70 9.35 19.54 4.49
C ASN A 70 10.34 18.64 3.74
N ILE A 71 10.08 18.36 2.45
CA ILE A 71 10.89 17.48 1.58
C ILE A 71 11.37 18.18 0.33
N SER A 72 11.57 19.51 0.40
CA SER A 72 12.02 20.36 -0.72
C SER A 72 13.44 20.06 -1.20
N ASP A 73 14.28 19.45 -0.38
CA ASP A 73 15.64 19.03 -0.78
C ASP A 73 15.57 17.71 -1.56
N LEU A 74 15.51 17.83 -2.89
CA LEU A 74 15.42 16.70 -3.81
C LEU A 74 16.69 15.86 -3.89
N SER A 75 17.82 16.36 -3.38
CA SER A 75 19.11 15.62 -3.36
C SER A 75 19.16 14.57 -2.26
N ARG A 76 18.30 14.70 -1.23
CA ARG A 76 18.27 13.79 -0.09
C ARG A 76 17.49 12.51 -0.41
N LYS A 77 17.96 11.43 0.18
CA LYS A 77 17.30 10.12 0.09
C LYS A 77 16.49 9.85 1.35
N TYR A 78 15.20 9.65 1.16
CA TYR A 78 14.27 9.42 2.26
C TYR A 78 13.69 8.01 2.27
N THR A 79 13.24 7.59 3.42
CA THR A 79 12.29 6.49 3.60
C THR A 79 10.96 7.07 4.06
N PHE A 80 9.99 7.08 3.19
CA PHE A 80 8.63 7.52 3.49
C PHE A 80 7.86 6.40 4.17
N VAL A 81 7.24 6.70 5.30
CA VAL A 81 6.42 5.72 6.04
C VAL A 81 5.05 6.29 6.32
N SER A 82 4.02 5.58 5.94
CA SER A 82 2.63 6.01 6.09
C SER A 82 1.78 4.98 6.81
N ASN A 83 0.74 5.45 7.50
CA ASN A 83 -0.39 4.59 7.83
C ASN A 83 -1.08 4.12 6.54
N HIS A 84 -1.88 3.07 6.65
CA HIS A 84 -2.49 2.39 5.49
C HIS A 84 -4.01 2.25 5.65
N PRO A 85 -4.78 3.36 5.73
CA PRO A 85 -6.19 3.28 6.08
C PRO A 85 -7.06 2.64 5.01
N LEU A 86 -6.78 2.88 3.72
CA LEU A 86 -7.63 2.49 2.61
C LEU A 86 -7.14 1.24 1.86
N GLY A 87 -5.84 0.95 1.90
CA GLY A 87 -5.26 -0.24 1.29
C GLY A 87 -5.06 -0.19 -0.23
N ALA A 88 -5.55 0.83 -0.91
CA ALA A 88 -5.37 1.03 -2.34
C ALA A 88 -5.18 2.52 -2.67
N ILE A 89 -6.16 3.37 -2.37
CA ILE A 89 -6.15 4.80 -2.69
C ILE A 89 -4.97 5.52 -2.04
N ASP A 90 -4.64 5.21 -0.79
CA ASP A 90 -3.49 5.76 -0.09
C ASP A 90 -2.17 5.43 -0.81
N GLY A 91 -1.99 4.18 -1.27
CA GLY A 91 -0.83 3.80 -2.07
C GLY A 91 -0.75 4.55 -3.39
N VAL A 92 -1.85 4.60 -4.13
CA VAL A 92 -1.94 5.31 -5.42
C VAL A 92 -1.70 6.81 -5.23
N THR A 93 -2.27 7.39 -4.18
CA THR A 93 -2.09 8.82 -3.86
C THR A 93 -0.62 9.15 -3.57
N LEU A 94 0.05 8.37 -2.73
CA LEU A 94 1.48 8.59 -2.48
C LEU A 94 2.32 8.38 -3.74
N GLY A 95 1.92 7.46 -4.62
CA GLY A 95 2.55 7.25 -5.92
C GLY A 95 2.48 8.46 -6.82
N MET A 96 1.34 9.12 -6.88
CA MET A 96 1.17 10.36 -7.62
C MET A 96 1.95 11.50 -6.96
N VAL A 97 1.74 11.77 -5.67
CA VAL A 97 2.32 12.92 -4.94
C VAL A 97 3.84 12.84 -4.93
N LEU A 98 4.40 11.75 -4.43
CA LEU A 98 5.85 11.60 -4.33
C LEU A 98 6.49 11.30 -5.69
N GLY A 99 5.78 10.57 -6.57
CA GLY A 99 6.26 10.29 -7.91
C GLY A 99 6.44 11.54 -8.75
N ARG A 100 5.48 12.46 -8.70
CA ARG A 100 5.62 13.77 -9.39
C ARG A 100 6.70 14.64 -8.74
N HIS A 101 6.79 14.63 -7.41
CA HIS A 101 7.77 15.42 -6.68
C HIS A 101 9.23 14.98 -6.95
N TYR A 102 9.46 13.67 -7.13
CA TYR A 102 10.80 13.08 -7.35
C TYR A 102 11.03 12.56 -8.78
N ASP A 103 10.30 13.06 -9.76
CA ASP A 103 10.45 12.68 -11.19
C ASP A 103 10.45 11.17 -11.42
N GLY A 104 9.50 10.48 -10.80
CA GLY A 104 9.31 9.04 -10.90
C GLY A 104 10.32 8.18 -10.11
N LYS A 105 11.30 8.79 -9.44
CA LYS A 105 12.32 8.09 -8.65
C LYS A 105 11.78 7.64 -7.30
N ILE A 106 10.81 6.74 -7.32
CA ILE A 106 10.18 6.17 -6.14
C ILE A 106 10.07 4.64 -6.26
N LYS A 107 10.15 3.94 -5.13
CA LYS A 107 9.92 2.49 -5.05
C LYS A 107 9.09 2.15 -3.83
N TYR A 108 8.11 1.28 -4.04
CA TYR A 108 7.29 0.69 -2.99
C TYR A 108 7.79 -0.69 -2.60
N LEU A 109 7.83 -0.95 -1.31
CA LEU A 109 7.89 -2.33 -0.83
C LEU A 109 6.44 -2.84 -0.66
N VAL A 110 6.01 -3.73 -1.54
CA VAL A 110 4.62 -4.19 -1.63
C VAL A 110 4.48 -5.70 -1.58
N ASN A 111 3.28 -6.16 -1.24
CA ASN A 111 2.91 -7.57 -1.41
C ASN A 111 2.95 -7.94 -2.91
N ASP A 112 3.39 -9.17 -3.20
CA ASP A 112 3.51 -9.72 -4.55
C ASP A 112 2.21 -9.70 -5.37
N LEU A 113 1.05 -9.69 -4.72
CA LEU A 113 -0.25 -9.56 -5.40
C LEU A 113 -0.35 -8.30 -6.26
N LEU A 114 0.27 -7.20 -5.82
CA LEU A 114 0.26 -5.94 -6.57
C LEU A 114 1.11 -5.99 -7.84
N MET A 115 2.02 -6.97 -7.98
CA MET A 115 2.78 -7.19 -9.21
C MET A 115 1.90 -7.62 -10.39
N ASN A 116 0.68 -8.11 -10.13
CA ASN A 116 -0.28 -8.42 -11.17
C ASN A 116 -0.87 -7.14 -11.82
N LEU A 117 -0.81 -6.00 -11.13
CA LEU A 117 -1.15 -4.70 -11.69
C LEU A 117 0.06 -4.15 -12.45
N LYS A 118 0.19 -4.54 -13.73
CA LYS A 118 1.36 -4.18 -14.57
C LYS A 118 1.61 -2.67 -14.64
N GLY A 119 0.57 -1.85 -14.53
CA GLY A 119 0.72 -0.40 -14.49
C GLY A 119 1.49 0.10 -13.27
N LEU A 120 1.35 -0.55 -12.12
CA LEU A 120 2.04 -0.19 -10.90
C LEU A 120 3.41 -0.90 -10.76
N ALA A 121 3.62 -1.99 -11.48
CA ALA A 121 4.80 -2.84 -11.36
C ALA A 121 6.15 -2.09 -11.46
N PRO A 122 6.35 -1.07 -12.32
CA PRO A 122 7.60 -0.33 -12.39
C PRO A 122 8.00 0.37 -11.08
N LEU A 123 7.01 0.71 -10.24
CA LEU A 123 7.23 1.35 -8.95
C LEU A 123 7.37 0.34 -7.79
N CYS A 124 7.12 -0.95 -8.02
CA CYS A 124 6.99 -1.95 -6.97
C CYS A 124 8.21 -2.85 -6.82
N ILE A 125 8.58 -3.11 -5.58
CA ILE A 125 9.51 -4.16 -5.19
C ILE A 125 8.68 -5.21 -4.44
N PRO A 126 8.52 -6.43 -5.01
CA PRO A 126 7.67 -7.45 -4.42
C PRO A 126 8.29 -8.01 -3.14
N ILE A 127 7.52 -7.98 -2.05
CA ILE A 127 7.85 -8.70 -0.81
C ILE A 127 7.25 -10.10 -0.93
N ASN A 128 8.03 -11.08 -1.38
CA ASN A 128 7.57 -12.45 -1.47
C ASN A 128 8.18 -13.31 -0.35
N LYS A 129 7.32 -13.86 0.49
CA LYS A 129 7.73 -14.75 1.59
C LYS A 129 7.80 -16.23 1.18
N LEU A 130 7.36 -16.58 -0.03
CA LEU A 130 7.23 -17.95 -0.49
C LEU A 130 7.78 -18.12 -1.92
N GLY A 131 8.49 -19.24 -2.19
CA GLY A 131 8.97 -19.63 -3.51
C GLY A 131 10.39 -19.19 -3.88
N LYS A 132 10.80 -19.42 -5.15
CA LYS A 132 12.16 -19.12 -5.65
C LYS A 132 12.52 -17.63 -5.59
N GLN A 133 11.56 -16.73 -5.75
CA GLN A 133 11.75 -15.27 -5.62
C GLN A 133 12.04 -14.84 -4.18
N ALA A 134 11.62 -15.65 -3.18
CA ALA A 134 11.89 -15.35 -1.77
C ALA A 134 13.41 -15.29 -1.45
N ARG A 135 14.25 -15.96 -2.23
CA ARG A 135 15.72 -15.96 -2.05
C ARG A 135 16.35 -14.64 -2.43
N ASN A 136 15.82 -13.95 -3.45
CA ASN A 136 16.36 -12.67 -3.95
C ASN A 136 15.74 -11.44 -3.25
N PHE A 137 14.70 -11.65 -2.47
CA PHE A 137 14.00 -10.55 -1.80
C PHE A 137 14.91 -9.70 -0.90
N PRO A 138 15.75 -10.24 -0.01
CA PRO A 138 16.63 -9.44 0.82
C PRO A 138 17.54 -8.53 -0.01
N GLN A 139 18.06 -9.04 -1.14
CA GLN A 139 18.91 -8.28 -2.06
C GLN A 139 18.14 -7.18 -2.78
N MET A 140 16.91 -7.46 -3.22
CA MET A 140 16.07 -6.44 -3.89
C MET A 140 15.75 -5.27 -2.94
N VAL A 141 15.43 -5.57 -1.69
CA VAL A 141 15.21 -4.54 -0.66
C VAL A 141 16.49 -3.76 -0.40
N GLU A 142 17.63 -4.46 -0.25
CA GLU A 142 18.92 -3.81 -0.03
C GLU A 142 19.26 -2.87 -1.19
N ASN A 143 19.09 -3.32 -2.42
CA ASN A 143 19.33 -2.53 -3.63
C ASN A 143 18.43 -1.28 -3.66
N ALA A 144 17.15 -1.40 -3.28
CA ALA A 144 16.24 -0.25 -3.21
C ALA A 144 16.71 0.80 -2.19
N PHE A 145 17.14 0.36 -1.01
CA PHE A 145 17.64 1.29 0.01
C PHE A 145 18.99 1.91 -0.35
N ARG A 146 19.78 1.27 -1.23
CA ARG A 146 21.04 1.81 -1.75
C ARG A 146 20.88 2.67 -3.00
N SER A 147 19.76 2.52 -3.73
CA SER A 147 19.51 3.29 -4.96
C SER A 147 19.29 4.78 -4.68
N ASP A 148 19.12 5.54 -5.76
CA ASP A 148 18.75 6.96 -5.68
C ASP A 148 17.22 7.15 -5.59
N ASP A 149 16.44 6.07 -5.69
CA ASP A 149 15.01 6.14 -5.54
C ASP A 149 14.60 6.44 -4.10
N GLN A 150 13.51 7.15 -3.93
CA GLN A 150 12.84 7.29 -2.64
C GLN A 150 12.10 6.00 -2.30
N VAL A 151 12.17 5.56 -1.06
CA VAL A 151 11.52 4.29 -0.64
C VAL A 151 10.24 4.61 0.12
N ILE A 152 9.13 4.02 -0.33
CA ILE A 152 7.82 4.20 0.30
C ILE A 152 7.40 2.88 0.95
N MET A 153 6.97 2.94 2.19
CA MET A 153 6.56 1.77 2.97
C MET A 153 5.28 2.02 3.76
N PHE A 154 4.47 0.98 3.86
CA PHE A 154 3.36 0.88 4.80
C PHE A 154 3.75 -0.16 5.87
N PRO A 155 4.36 0.26 7.01
CA PRO A 155 5.02 -0.66 7.91
C PRO A 155 4.09 -1.63 8.65
N ALA A 156 2.79 -1.35 8.69
CA ALA A 156 1.77 -2.27 9.20
C ALA A 156 1.59 -3.52 8.33
N GLY A 157 1.91 -3.42 7.01
CA GLY A 157 1.82 -4.50 6.04
C GLY A 157 0.40 -4.92 5.65
N ILE A 158 -0.61 -4.35 6.28
CA ILE A 158 -2.04 -4.50 5.98
C ILE A 158 -2.76 -3.20 6.30
N CYS A 159 -3.98 -3.04 5.74
CA CYS A 159 -4.82 -1.85 6.02
C CYS A 159 -5.12 -1.70 7.51
N SER A 160 -5.36 -0.45 7.92
CA SER A 160 -5.80 -0.12 9.28
C SER A 160 -7.02 -0.95 9.73
N ARG A 161 -7.17 -1.09 11.02
CA ARG A 161 -8.24 -1.88 11.64
C ARG A 161 -8.99 -1.03 12.66
N ARG A 162 -10.24 -1.41 12.93
CA ARG A 162 -10.99 -0.85 14.05
C ARG A 162 -10.42 -1.40 15.35
N MET A 163 -10.04 -0.50 16.25
CA MET A 163 -9.53 -0.82 17.57
C MET A 163 -10.69 -1.01 18.57
N LYS A 164 -10.38 -1.45 19.79
CA LYS A 164 -11.41 -1.68 20.83
C LYS A 164 -12.13 -0.41 21.27
N ASP A 165 -11.46 0.73 21.17
CA ASP A 165 -11.99 2.08 21.45
C ASP A 165 -12.77 2.69 20.27
N GLY A 166 -12.96 1.92 19.18
CA GLY A 166 -13.64 2.37 17.97
C GLY A 166 -12.75 3.15 16.98
N SER A 167 -11.55 3.56 17.37
CA SER A 167 -10.64 4.27 16.47
C SER A 167 -10.15 3.38 15.32
N ILE A 168 -9.89 3.99 14.16
CA ILE A 168 -9.31 3.29 13.00
C ILE A 168 -7.81 3.56 12.98
N ARG A 169 -7.03 2.53 13.21
CA ARG A 169 -5.57 2.64 13.27
C ARG A 169 -4.88 1.41 12.69
N ASP A 170 -3.64 1.58 12.29
CA ASP A 170 -2.76 0.48 11.92
C ASP A 170 -2.48 -0.45 13.10
N LEU A 171 -2.26 -1.71 12.81
CA LEU A 171 -1.64 -2.63 13.75
C LEU A 171 -0.20 -2.21 14.06
N ALA A 172 0.52 -3.01 14.86
CA ALA A 172 1.91 -2.71 15.19
C ALA A 172 2.77 -2.61 13.92
N TRP A 173 3.56 -1.54 13.82
CA TRP A 173 4.47 -1.33 12.70
C TRP A 173 5.70 -2.22 12.79
N SER A 174 6.14 -2.75 11.68
CA SER A 174 7.37 -3.55 11.59
C SER A 174 8.62 -2.66 11.69
N LYS A 175 9.66 -3.17 12.30
CA LYS A 175 10.95 -2.48 12.48
C LYS A 175 11.79 -2.35 11.20
N THR A 176 11.36 -2.95 10.09
CA THR A 176 12.16 -3.08 8.87
C THR A 176 12.63 -1.73 8.34
N PHE A 177 11.74 -0.73 8.32
CA PHE A 177 12.09 0.61 7.82
C PHE A 177 13.16 1.29 8.71
N ILE A 178 13.10 1.13 10.04
CA ILE A 178 14.12 1.67 10.95
C ILE A 178 15.49 1.05 10.64
N VAL A 179 15.55 -0.30 10.65
CA VAL A 179 16.81 -1.02 10.43
C VAL A 179 17.44 -0.67 9.09
N LYS A 180 16.63 -0.61 8.02
CA LYS A 180 17.10 -0.33 6.68
C LYS A 180 17.48 1.15 6.48
N SER A 181 16.72 2.07 7.06
CA SER A 181 17.01 3.50 6.97
C SER A 181 18.33 3.85 7.70
N VAL A 182 18.57 3.30 8.88
CA VAL A 182 19.84 3.47 9.60
C VAL A 182 21.00 2.90 8.78
N ALA A 183 20.88 1.69 8.26
CA ALA A 183 21.93 1.06 7.46
C ALA A 183 22.25 1.82 6.17
N ALA A 184 21.26 2.44 5.53
CA ALA A 184 21.39 3.19 4.30
C ALA A 184 21.55 4.72 4.52
N ARG A 185 21.58 5.18 5.77
CA ARG A 185 21.65 6.61 6.17
C ARG A 185 20.56 7.46 5.50
N ARG A 186 19.32 6.93 5.47
CA ARG A 186 18.14 7.63 4.96
C ARG A 186 17.33 8.18 6.10
N ASP A 187 16.97 9.45 6.03
CA ASP A 187 16.03 10.01 7.01
C ASP A 187 14.65 9.45 6.77
N VAL A 188 13.88 9.31 7.85
CA VAL A 188 12.52 8.77 7.80
C VAL A 188 11.52 9.92 7.77
N VAL A 189 10.68 9.96 6.75
CA VAL A 189 9.62 10.95 6.62
C VAL A 189 8.29 10.32 7.00
N PRO A 190 7.67 10.72 8.12
CA PRO A 190 6.36 10.24 8.52
C PRO A 190 5.27 10.91 7.68
N ILE A 191 4.32 10.13 7.18
CA ILE A 191 3.16 10.61 6.42
C ILE A 191 1.88 10.14 7.08
N HIS A 192 0.95 11.03 7.32
CA HIS A 192 -0.39 10.70 7.74
C HIS A 192 -1.37 10.81 6.58
N PHE A 193 -1.92 9.69 6.16
CA PHE A 193 -3.04 9.65 5.24
C PHE A 193 -4.35 9.67 6.04
N ILE A 194 -5.16 10.70 5.84
CA ILE A 194 -6.43 10.89 6.53
C ILE A 194 -7.55 10.35 5.65
N GLY A 195 -8.17 9.27 6.09
CA GLY A 195 -9.24 8.57 5.41
C GLY A 195 -9.55 7.25 6.12
N GLN A 196 -10.64 6.61 5.73
CA GLN A 196 -11.03 5.29 6.24
C GLN A 196 -11.92 4.55 5.24
N ASN A 197 -11.87 3.22 5.30
CA ASN A 197 -12.80 2.36 4.58
C ASN A 197 -14.20 2.37 5.23
N SER A 198 -15.15 1.71 4.59
CA SER A 198 -16.51 1.61 5.10
C SER A 198 -16.58 0.78 6.40
N ASP A 199 -17.60 1.02 7.21
CA ASP A 199 -17.89 0.20 8.39
C ASP A 199 -18.07 -1.27 8.05
N ARG A 200 -18.60 -1.55 6.85
CA ARG A 200 -18.73 -2.92 6.33
C ARG A 200 -17.37 -3.61 6.23
N PHE A 201 -16.35 -2.92 5.69
CA PHE A 201 -15.00 -3.47 5.58
C PHE A 201 -14.43 -3.87 6.94
N TYR A 202 -14.54 -2.99 7.93
CA TYR A 202 -14.04 -3.26 9.28
C TYR A 202 -14.82 -4.37 9.96
N SER A 203 -16.14 -4.40 9.81
CA SER A 203 -16.98 -5.46 10.37
C SER A 203 -16.63 -6.84 9.80
N ILE A 204 -16.39 -6.94 8.48
CA ILE A 204 -15.93 -8.17 7.84
C ILE A 204 -14.55 -8.59 8.39
N ALA A 205 -13.62 -7.62 8.53
CA ALA A 205 -12.30 -7.90 9.07
C ALA A 205 -12.36 -8.42 10.52
N GLU A 206 -13.23 -7.85 11.36
CA GLU A 206 -13.48 -8.32 12.73
C GLU A 206 -14.11 -9.72 12.76
N TRP A 207 -15.06 -9.98 11.88
CA TRP A 207 -15.70 -11.32 11.73
C TRP A 207 -14.64 -12.37 11.36
N CYS A 208 -13.80 -12.08 10.37
CA CYS A 208 -12.71 -12.97 9.99
C CYS A 208 -11.79 -13.28 11.17
N LYS A 209 -11.48 -12.27 11.98
CA LYS A 209 -10.64 -12.44 13.19
C LYS A 209 -11.32 -13.31 14.24
N ARG A 210 -12.63 -13.06 14.51
CA ARG A 210 -13.42 -13.85 15.51
C ARG A 210 -13.53 -15.32 15.11
N LEU A 211 -13.69 -15.59 13.81
CA LEU A 211 -13.81 -16.95 13.27
C LEU A 211 -12.44 -17.61 13.02
N HIS A 212 -11.34 -16.96 13.41
CA HIS A 212 -9.96 -17.45 13.19
C HIS A 212 -9.69 -17.89 11.73
N LEU A 213 -10.29 -17.20 10.75
CA LEU A 213 -10.10 -17.52 9.35
C LEU A 213 -8.64 -17.27 8.96
N LYS A 214 -7.98 -18.29 8.39
CA LYS A 214 -6.60 -18.19 7.89
C LYS A 214 -6.44 -17.19 6.74
N PHE A 215 -7.51 -16.97 5.99
CA PHE A 215 -7.57 -16.03 4.89
C PHE A 215 -8.34 -14.77 5.31
N ASN A 216 -7.75 -13.60 5.10
CA ASN A 216 -8.40 -12.33 5.39
C ASN A 216 -9.37 -11.96 4.24
N LEU A 217 -10.62 -12.42 4.36
CA LEU A 217 -11.67 -12.15 3.37
C LEU A 217 -11.88 -10.64 3.13
N ALA A 218 -11.61 -9.78 4.11
CA ALA A 218 -11.74 -8.34 3.94
C ALA A 218 -10.86 -7.81 2.79
N MET A 219 -9.74 -8.48 2.48
CA MET A 219 -8.90 -8.11 1.33
C MET A 219 -9.61 -8.23 -0.02
N LEU A 220 -10.60 -9.14 -0.14
CA LEU A 220 -11.40 -9.28 -1.36
C LEU A 220 -12.34 -8.08 -1.58
N PHE A 221 -12.60 -7.31 -0.53
CA PHE A 221 -13.46 -6.14 -0.59
C PHE A 221 -12.69 -4.84 -0.89
N LEU A 222 -11.35 -4.87 -0.93
CA LEU A 222 -10.57 -3.68 -1.25
C LEU A 222 -10.88 -3.07 -2.64
N PRO A 223 -11.11 -3.85 -3.70
CA PRO A 223 -11.55 -3.28 -4.97
C PRO A 223 -12.92 -2.60 -4.87
N ASP A 224 -13.85 -3.14 -4.09
CA ASP A 224 -15.16 -2.50 -3.83
C ASP A 224 -14.99 -1.23 -2.99
N GLU A 225 -14.12 -1.23 -1.97
CA GLU A 225 -13.81 -0.02 -1.21
C GLU A 225 -13.18 1.06 -2.11
N MET A 226 -12.26 0.68 -3.01
CA MET A 226 -11.69 1.60 -4.00
C MET A 226 -12.77 2.17 -4.94
N TYR A 227 -13.70 1.34 -5.41
CA TYR A 227 -14.83 1.78 -6.23
C TYR A 227 -15.76 2.74 -5.46
N ARG A 228 -15.98 2.50 -4.17
CA ARG A 228 -16.78 3.37 -3.28
C ARG A 228 -16.08 4.68 -2.94
N SER A 229 -14.75 4.72 -3.03
CA SER A 229 -13.94 5.92 -2.80
C SER A 229 -14.04 6.95 -3.93
N ARG A 230 -14.79 6.67 -5.00
CA ARG A 230 -15.04 7.62 -6.10
C ARG A 230 -15.68 8.90 -5.56
N HIS A 231 -15.28 10.02 -6.16
CA HIS A 231 -15.68 11.36 -5.76
C HIS A 231 -15.28 11.71 -4.30
N GLY A 232 -14.35 10.93 -3.73
CA GLY A 232 -13.85 11.15 -2.38
C GLY A 232 -12.84 12.29 -2.31
N GLU A 233 -12.74 12.88 -1.11
CA GLU A 233 -11.74 13.90 -0.80
C GLU A 233 -10.86 13.38 0.34
N TYR A 234 -9.54 13.37 0.12
CA TYR A 234 -8.57 12.86 1.08
C TYR A 234 -7.50 13.89 1.37
N ARG A 235 -6.85 13.74 2.52
CA ARG A 235 -5.76 14.61 2.92
C ARG A 235 -4.53 13.80 3.25
N VAL A 236 -3.37 14.27 2.77
CA VAL A 236 -2.04 13.73 3.06
C VAL A 236 -1.27 14.79 3.81
N VAL A 237 -0.73 14.45 4.97
CA VAL A 237 0.13 15.34 5.74
C VAL A 237 1.53 14.74 5.80
N ILE A 238 2.49 15.44 5.21
CA ILE A 238 3.91 15.05 5.18
C ILE A 238 4.62 15.73 6.34
N GLY A 239 5.08 14.94 7.29
CA GLY A 239 5.81 15.44 8.45
C GLY A 239 7.26 15.79 8.17
N LYS A 240 7.92 16.43 9.13
CA LYS A 240 9.34 16.75 9.03
C LYS A 240 10.18 15.47 9.03
N PRO A 241 11.25 15.38 8.21
CA PRO A 241 12.18 14.26 8.22
C PRO A 241 12.77 14.02 9.60
N ILE A 242 12.78 12.77 10.04
CA ILE A 242 13.47 12.34 11.26
C ILE A 242 14.83 11.83 10.83
N PRO A 243 15.94 12.46 11.30
CA PRO A 243 17.28 12.03 10.96
C PRO A 243 17.51 10.56 11.30
N TRP A 244 18.14 9.81 10.39
CA TRP A 244 18.44 8.39 10.62
C TRP A 244 19.26 8.16 11.89
N SER A 245 20.09 9.12 12.28
CA SER A 245 20.92 9.09 13.50
C SER A 245 20.12 9.18 14.80
N THR A 246 18.84 9.60 14.73
CA THR A 246 17.92 9.60 15.87
C THR A 246 17.64 8.18 16.35
N PHE A 247 17.71 7.19 15.47
CA PHE A 247 17.39 5.78 15.78
C PHE A 247 18.60 5.05 16.32
N ASP A 248 19.04 5.47 17.49
CA ASP A 248 20.21 4.94 18.20
C ASP A 248 19.89 3.69 19.03
N LYS A 249 20.86 3.28 19.86
CA LYS A 249 20.74 2.08 20.74
C LYS A 249 19.96 2.33 22.03
N SER A 250 19.45 3.55 22.30
CA SER A 250 18.65 3.86 23.48
C SER A 250 17.32 3.09 23.51
N LYS A 251 16.83 2.69 22.33
CA LYS A 251 15.62 1.91 22.17
C LYS A 251 15.83 0.81 21.12
N SER A 252 15.05 -0.25 21.23
CA SER A 252 15.03 -1.28 20.19
C SER A 252 14.43 -0.72 18.90
N PRO A 253 14.82 -1.24 17.73
CA PRO A 253 14.22 -0.84 16.46
C PRO A 253 12.68 -1.00 16.42
N GLN A 254 12.14 -1.95 17.18
CA GLN A 254 10.69 -2.14 17.29
C GLN A 254 10.02 -1.02 18.09
N GLN A 255 10.64 -0.54 19.15
CA GLN A 255 10.14 0.61 19.94
C GLN A 255 10.19 1.89 19.10
N TRP A 256 11.30 2.14 18.39
CA TRP A 256 11.39 3.25 17.45
C TRP A 256 10.31 3.23 16.39
N ALA A 257 10.01 2.04 15.83
CA ALA A 257 8.94 1.91 14.83
C ALA A 257 7.56 2.30 15.38
N GLN A 258 7.24 1.95 16.63
CA GLN A 258 5.99 2.36 17.27
C GLN A 258 5.96 3.86 17.57
N GLU A 259 7.09 4.46 17.97
CA GLU A 259 7.15 5.92 18.18
C GLU A 259 6.95 6.71 16.88
N VAL A 260 7.53 6.25 15.78
CA VAL A 260 7.28 6.86 14.46
C VAL A 260 5.81 6.71 14.08
N LYS A 261 5.19 5.55 14.34
CA LYS A 261 3.76 5.35 14.14
C LYS A 261 2.95 6.39 14.93
N GLU A 262 3.24 6.57 16.22
CA GLU A 262 2.53 7.57 17.05
C GLU A 262 2.75 9.00 16.56
N LYS A 263 3.93 9.32 16.02
CA LYS A 263 4.18 10.62 15.37
C LYS A 263 3.30 10.81 14.14
N VAL A 264 3.14 9.78 13.30
CA VAL A 264 2.25 9.83 12.13
C VAL A 264 0.82 10.20 12.52
N TYR A 265 0.28 9.56 13.55
CA TYR A 265 -1.09 9.83 13.99
C TYR A 265 -1.26 11.17 14.77
N LYS A 266 -0.19 11.93 14.96
CA LYS A 266 -0.20 13.28 15.55
C LYS A 266 -0.03 14.39 14.50
N LEU A 267 0.22 14.05 13.24
CA LEU A 267 0.21 14.98 12.12
C LEU A 267 -1.24 15.34 11.74
#